data_27ed017540eb539b30d02a5e117f57ab
#
_entry.id   27ed017540eb539b30d02a5e117f57ab
#
_cell.length_a   1.000
_cell.length_b   1.000
_cell.length_c   1.000
_cell.angle_alpha   90.00
_cell.angle_beta   90.00
_cell.angle_gamma   90.00
#
_symmetry.space_group_name_H-M   'P 1'
#
loop_
_entity.id
_entity.type
_entity.pdbx_description
1 polymer ?
#
loop_
_entity_poly.entity_id
_entity_poly.type
_entity_poly.pdbx_seq_one_letter_code
_entity_poly.pdbx_strand_id
1 'polypeptide(L)'
;MKFSCSALLFDNDGVLVDSHQAAKTAWDVWATEYSPGYDLDKAKNAGRRAEDMVRELVSAELFLVANDRINALEQDTAHLTVGLPGAKELLLSLKAGVWTICTSANPNLGRARLEAAGLPIPKELVTGDDVQRGKPFPDPYLLGAKNLGFDPQDCVVFEDAEAGVISAIDAGVGLVIGVGKKALKSDADIVVKELTGITFDGEELFIPDSIRMR
;
A
#
# COMPACT_ATOMS: atom_id res chain seq x y z
N MET A 1 -6.56 -13.68 -17.80
CA MET A 1 -5.30 -13.24 -18.43
C MET A 1 -4.15 -13.86 -17.69
N LYS A 2 -2.97 -14.06 -18.35
CA LYS A 2 -1.78 -14.69 -17.75
C LYS A 2 -0.55 -13.83 -18.02
N PHE A 3 0.33 -13.71 -17.03
CA PHE A 3 1.55 -12.90 -17.09
C PHE A 3 2.70 -13.67 -16.45
N SER A 4 3.84 -13.73 -17.12
CA SER A 4 5.06 -14.29 -16.51
C SER A 4 5.69 -13.25 -15.60
N CYS A 5 6.00 -13.64 -14.37
CA CYS A 5 6.73 -12.84 -13.39
C CYS A 5 7.37 -13.75 -12.34
N SER A 6 8.29 -13.18 -11.57
CA SER A 6 9.03 -13.92 -10.54
C SER A 6 8.56 -13.59 -9.12
N ALA A 7 7.99 -12.39 -8.92
CA ALA A 7 7.53 -11.95 -7.60
C ALA A 7 6.35 -10.99 -7.66
N LEU A 8 5.60 -10.94 -6.55
CA LEU A 8 4.47 -10.04 -6.35
C LEU A 8 4.78 -9.06 -5.20
N LEU A 9 4.64 -7.77 -5.49
CA LEU A 9 4.79 -6.69 -4.52
C LEU A 9 3.42 -6.04 -4.30
N PHE A 10 2.96 -6.00 -3.07
CA PHE A 10 1.64 -5.45 -2.75
C PHE A 10 1.77 -4.14 -1.99
N ASP A 11 1.00 -3.12 -2.37
CA ASP A 11 0.64 -2.13 -1.37
C ASP A 11 -0.27 -2.77 -0.32
N ASN A 12 -0.39 -2.13 0.85
CA ASN A 12 -1.23 -2.61 1.93
C ASN A 12 -2.63 -2.00 1.88
N ASP A 13 -2.69 -0.68 2.00
CA ASP A 13 -3.90 0.09 2.28
C ASP A 13 -4.69 0.37 0.99
N GLY A 14 -5.89 -0.20 0.84
CA GLY A 14 -6.67 -0.13 -0.40
C GLY A 14 -6.42 -1.29 -1.37
N VAL A 15 -5.41 -2.14 -1.11
CA VAL A 15 -5.09 -3.35 -1.88
C VAL A 15 -5.38 -4.62 -1.09
N LEU A 16 -4.75 -4.77 0.06
CA LEU A 16 -4.92 -5.94 0.94
C LEU A 16 -5.93 -5.69 2.05
N VAL A 17 -5.98 -4.45 2.55
CA VAL A 17 -6.85 -4.05 3.65
C VAL A 17 -7.64 -2.78 3.32
N ASP A 18 -8.86 -2.70 3.84
CA ASP A 18 -9.62 -1.45 3.95
C ASP A 18 -9.32 -0.81 5.31
N SER A 19 -8.47 0.18 5.30
CA SER A 19 -8.09 1.00 6.46
C SER A 19 -8.66 2.42 6.38
N HIS A 20 -9.49 2.73 5.37
CA HIS A 20 -9.94 4.10 5.09
C HIS A 20 -10.67 4.73 6.29
N GLN A 21 -11.61 4.00 6.90
CA GLN A 21 -12.36 4.49 8.06
C GLN A 21 -11.43 4.68 9.27
N ALA A 22 -10.47 3.79 9.47
CA ALA A 22 -9.48 3.90 10.55
C ALA A 22 -8.63 5.17 10.39
N ALA A 23 -8.03 5.35 9.20
CA ALA A 23 -7.23 6.52 8.88
C ALA A 23 -8.05 7.81 8.99
N LYS A 24 -9.26 7.85 8.41
CA LYS A 24 -10.13 9.03 8.49
C LYS A 24 -10.43 9.44 9.93
N THR A 25 -10.75 8.49 10.79
CA THR A 25 -11.01 8.76 12.22
C THR A 25 -9.80 9.39 12.90
N ALA A 26 -8.59 8.88 12.65
CA ALA A 26 -7.34 9.42 13.19
C ALA A 26 -7.06 10.84 12.66
N TRP A 27 -7.14 11.02 11.34
CA TRP A 27 -6.84 12.31 10.70
C TRP A 27 -7.89 13.39 11.01
N ASP A 28 -9.16 13.06 11.20
CA ASP A 28 -10.19 14.02 11.63
C ASP A 28 -9.87 14.59 13.02
N VAL A 29 -9.44 13.75 13.97
CA VAL A 29 -8.98 14.21 15.29
C VAL A 29 -7.73 15.06 15.16
N TRP A 30 -6.72 14.57 14.46
CA TRP A 30 -5.47 15.28 14.23
C TRP A 30 -5.69 16.65 13.58
N ALA A 31 -6.58 16.73 12.60
CA ALA A 31 -6.88 17.96 11.90
C ALA A 31 -7.46 19.04 12.84
N THR A 32 -8.28 18.66 13.80
CA THR A 32 -8.81 19.63 14.78
C THR A 32 -7.73 20.24 15.68
N GLU A 33 -6.65 19.47 15.92
CA GLU A 33 -5.55 19.88 16.80
C GLU A 33 -4.49 20.71 16.07
N TYR A 34 -4.16 20.36 14.79
CA TYR A 34 -2.96 20.88 14.10
C TYR A 34 -3.24 21.59 12.78
N SER A 35 -4.29 21.25 12.06
CA SER A 35 -4.59 21.82 10.74
C SER A 35 -6.11 21.90 10.51
N PRO A 36 -6.82 22.82 11.20
CA PRO A 36 -8.26 22.96 11.06
C PRO A 36 -8.67 23.18 9.60
N GLY A 37 -9.60 22.32 9.12
CA GLY A 37 -10.06 22.33 7.72
C GLY A 37 -9.36 21.35 6.79
N TYR A 38 -8.31 20.65 7.25
CA TYR A 38 -7.77 19.52 6.52
C TYR A 38 -8.80 18.39 6.47
N ASP A 39 -8.96 17.79 5.30
CA ASP A 39 -9.90 16.71 5.05
C ASP A 39 -9.20 15.64 4.22
N LEU A 40 -8.98 14.46 4.81
CA LEU A 40 -8.26 13.36 4.19
C LEU A 40 -8.90 12.92 2.86
N ASP A 41 -10.24 12.97 2.76
CA ASP A 41 -10.96 12.54 1.56
C ASP A 41 -10.80 13.51 0.38
N LYS A 42 -10.55 14.77 0.68
CA LYS A 42 -10.34 15.82 -0.34
C LYS A 42 -8.87 15.97 -0.72
N ALA A 43 -7.98 15.55 0.16
CA ALA A 43 -6.56 15.65 -0.07
C ALA A 43 -6.11 14.60 -1.12
N LYS A 44 -5.24 15.01 -2.05
CA LYS A 44 -4.62 14.10 -3.03
C LYS A 44 -3.42 13.37 -2.41
N ASN A 45 -3.63 12.75 -1.25
CA ASN A 45 -2.55 12.21 -0.41
C ASN A 45 -2.57 10.67 -0.29
N ALA A 46 -3.49 9.99 -0.97
CA ALA A 46 -3.57 8.53 -0.95
C ALA A 46 -2.23 7.89 -1.35
N GLY A 47 -1.79 6.89 -0.60
CA GLY A 47 -0.55 6.16 -0.84
C GLY A 47 0.72 6.84 -0.31
N ARG A 48 0.65 8.07 0.22
CA ARG A 48 1.81 8.79 0.78
C ARG A 48 2.03 8.47 2.27
N ARG A 49 3.25 8.71 2.77
CA ARG A 49 3.56 8.58 4.19
C ARG A 49 2.89 9.69 4.99
N ALA A 50 2.39 9.36 6.19
CA ALA A 50 1.84 10.36 7.12
C ALA A 50 2.87 11.45 7.48
N GLU A 51 4.13 11.08 7.67
CA GLU A 51 5.23 12.00 7.94
C GLU A 51 5.37 13.10 6.86
N ASP A 52 5.33 12.70 5.58
CA ASP A 52 5.46 13.65 4.47
C ASP A 52 4.27 14.62 4.43
N MET A 53 3.06 14.11 4.71
CA MET A 53 1.85 14.93 4.78
C MET A 53 1.88 15.91 5.97
N VAL A 54 2.25 15.45 7.16
CA VAL A 54 2.38 16.31 8.35
C VAL A 54 3.40 17.40 8.11
N ARG A 55 4.54 17.10 7.50
CA ARG A 55 5.60 18.06 7.17
C ARG A 55 5.12 19.22 6.27
N GLU A 56 4.15 18.94 5.41
CA GLU A 56 3.53 19.96 4.53
C GLU A 56 2.44 20.77 5.24
N LEU A 57 1.83 20.23 6.30
CA LEU A 57 0.65 20.80 6.94
C LEU A 57 0.95 21.65 8.18
N VAL A 58 2.12 21.47 8.80
CA VAL A 58 2.49 22.20 10.03
C VAL A 58 3.86 22.87 9.90
N SER A 59 4.17 23.81 10.82
CA SER A 59 5.49 24.43 10.87
C SER A 59 6.56 23.44 11.37
N ALA A 60 7.84 23.74 11.10
CA ALA A 60 8.96 22.89 11.51
C ALA A 60 9.01 22.67 13.05
N GLU A 61 8.60 23.67 13.83
CA GLU A 61 8.58 23.61 15.29
C GLU A 61 7.52 22.61 15.82
N LEU A 62 6.40 22.47 15.11
CA LEU A 62 5.30 21.58 15.49
C LEU A 62 5.45 20.19 14.89
N PHE A 63 6.34 20.00 13.91
CA PHE A 63 6.43 18.76 13.14
C PHE A 63 6.55 17.50 14.02
N LEU A 64 7.49 17.47 14.94
CA LEU A 64 7.74 16.25 15.75
C LEU A 64 6.50 15.89 16.58
N VAL A 65 5.92 16.84 17.31
CA VAL A 65 4.77 16.56 18.16
C VAL A 65 3.52 16.20 17.35
N ALA A 66 3.32 16.83 16.20
CA ALA A 66 2.19 16.55 15.31
C ALA A 66 2.34 15.17 14.62
N ASN A 67 3.57 14.80 14.23
CA ASN A 67 3.87 13.49 13.65
C ASN A 67 3.71 12.35 14.67
N ASP A 68 4.22 12.52 15.88
CA ASP A 68 4.00 11.54 16.97
C ASP A 68 2.50 11.38 17.28
N ARG A 69 1.76 12.49 17.23
CA ARG A 69 0.32 12.47 17.49
C ARG A 69 -0.47 11.70 16.43
N ILE A 70 -0.20 11.90 15.14
CA ILE A 70 -0.90 11.13 14.10
C ILE A 70 -0.53 9.64 14.17
N ASN A 71 0.73 9.31 14.41
CA ASN A 71 1.16 7.93 14.57
C ASN A 71 0.43 7.23 15.72
N ALA A 72 0.24 7.90 16.85
CA ALA A 72 -0.53 7.36 17.98
C ALA A 72 -2.01 7.17 17.62
N LEU A 73 -2.64 8.16 16.98
CA LEU A 73 -4.05 8.10 16.57
C LEU A 73 -4.30 6.98 15.55
N GLU A 74 -3.44 6.84 14.54
CA GLU A 74 -3.57 5.76 13.55
C GLU A 74 -3.34 4.39 14.19
N GLN A 75 -2.43 4.27 15.15
CA GLN A 75 -2.23 3.03 15.91
C GLN A 75 -3.47 2.66 16.75
N ASP A 76 -4.08 3.63 17.41
CA ASP A 76 -5.30 3.43 18.22
C ASP A 76 -6.49 2.96 17.37
N THR A 77 -6.58 3.44 16.12
CA THR A 77 -7.67 3.10 15.20
C THR A 77 -7.37 1.89 14.31
N ALA A 78 -6.16 1.34 14.32
CA ALA A 78 -5.75 0.24 13.44
C ALA A 78 -6.67 -0.99 13.54
N HIS A 79 -7.27 -1.25 14.71
CA HIS A 79 -8.21 -2.35 14.95
C HIS A 79 -9.51 -2.27 14.13
N LEU A 80 -9.82 -1.13 13.52
CA LEU A 80 -10.97 -0.94 12.62
C LEU A 80 -10.68 -1.42 11.18
N THR A 81 -9.46 -1.82 10.89
CA THR A 81 -9.05 -2.28 9.56
C THR A 81 -9.58 -3.68 9.27
N VAL A 82 -10.08 -3.90 8.06
CA VAL A 82 -10.60 -5.20 7.61
C VAL A 82 -9.91 -5.66 6.33
N GLY A 83 -9.85 -6.98 6.10
CA GLY A 83 -9.27 -7.54 4.87
C GLY A 83 -10.16 -7.28 3.66
N LEU A 84 -9.54 -6.94 2.53
CA LEU A 84 -10.24 -6.81 1.25
C LEU A 84 -10.50 -8.18 0.59
N PRO A 85 -11.55 -8.28 -0.27
CA PRO A 85 -11.92 -9.54 -0.91
C PRO A 85 -10.77 -10.16 -1.72
N GLY A 86 -10.49 -11.44 -1.47
CA GLY A 86 -9.46 -12.22 -2.14
C GLY A 86 -8.05 -12.05 -1.56
N ALA A 87 -7.79 -11.04 -0.71
CA ALA A 87 -6.46 -10.78 -0.16
C ALA A 87 -5.94 -11.96 0.67
N LYS A 88 -6.74 -12.49 1.58
CA LYS A 88 -6.33 -13.59 2.46
C LYS A 88 -6.06 -14.87 1.68
N GLU A 89 -6.97 -15.23 0.79
CA GLU A 89 -6.87 -16.43 -0.04
C GLU A 89 -5.63 -16.38 -0.93
N LEU A 90 -5.40 -15.23 -1.59
CA LEU A 90 -4.22 -15.02 -2.42
C LEU A 90 -2.95 -15.16 -1.58
N LEU A 91 -2.78 -14.37 -0.51
CA LEU A 91 -1.55 -14.37 0.28
C LEU A 91 -1.24 -15.74 0.91
N LEU A 92 -2.26 -16.49 1.37
CA LEU A 92 -2.07 -17.84 1.93
C LEU A 92 -1.68 -18.88 0.86
N SER A 93 -1.97 -18.64 -0.41
CA SER A 93 -1.58 -19.51 -1.52
C SER A 93 -0.14 -19.31 -1.98
N LEU A 94 0.47 -18.17 -1.64
CA LEU A 94 1.80 -17.80 -2.10
C LEU A 94 2.91 -18.50 -1.31
N LYS A 95 3.95 -18.92 -2.00
CA LYS A 95 5.17 -19.45 -1.36
C LYS A 95 5.96 -18.29 -0.71
N ALA A 96 6.66 -18.60 0.37
CA ALA A 96 7.59 -17.63 0.97
C ALA A 96 8.71 -17.27 -0.03
N GLY A 97 9.13 -15.99 -0.01
CA GLY A 97 10.22 -15.49 -0.82
C GLY A 97 9.85 -15.04 -2.24
N VAL A 98 8.57 -15.21 -2.66
CA VAL A 98 8.11 -14.70 -3.96
C VAL A 98 7.10 -13.57 -3.83
N TRP A 99 6.90 -13.04 -2.65
CA TRP A 99 6.04 -11.89 -2.42
C TRP A 99 6.44 -11.10 -1.18
N THR A 100 6.12 -9.81 -1.19
CA THR A 100 6.21 -8.94 -0.02
C THR A 100 5.19 -7.81 -0.09
N ILE A 101 5.11 -7.02 0.99
CA ILE A 101 4.26 -5.84 1.10
C ILE A 101 5.16 -4.61 1.19
N CYS A 102 4.83 -3.55 0.45
CA CYS A 102 5.51 -2.25 0.44
C CYS A 102 4.51 -1.17 0.85
N THR A 103 4.38 -0.93 2.15
CA THR A 103 3.44 0.05 2.72
C THR A 103 4.10 1.38 3.01
N SER A 104 3.34 2.48 2.91
CA SER A 104 3.74 3.81 3.38
C SER A 104 3.55 4.00 4.90
N ALA A 105 2.92 3.08 5.59
CA ALA A 105 2.78 3.10 7.05
C ALA A 105 4.12 2.83 7.73
N ASN A 106 4.27 3.32 8.98
CA ASN A 106 5.39 2.93 9.83
C ASN A 106 5.30 1.42 10.21
N PRO A 107 6.38 0.80 10.73
CA PRO A 107 6.42 -0.64 11.00
C PRO A 107 5.32 -1.15 11.95
N ASN A 108 5.00 -0.37 12.98
CA ASN A 108 3.99 -0.77 13.97
C ASN A 108 2.58 -0.73 13.36
N LEU A 109 2.25 0.34 12.66
CA LEU A 109 0.95 0.53 12.04
C LEU A 109 0.70 -0.48 10.91
N GLY A 110 1.70 -0.70 10.04
CA GLY A 110 1.59 -1.68 8.96
C GLY A 110 1.28 -3.08 9.49
N ARG A 111 1.99 -3.51 10.54
CA ARG A 111 1.73 -4.80 11.20
C ARG A 111 0.37 -4.84 11.87
N ALA A 112 -0.01 -3.80 12.64
CA ALA A 112 -1.29 -3.75 13.34
C ALA A 112 -2.49 -3.85 12.38
N ARG A 113 -2.43 -3.21 11.20
CA ARG A 113 -3.47 -3.30 10.16
C ARG A 113 -3.57 -4.71 9.57
N LEU A 114 -2.44 -5.36 9.28
CA LEU A 114 -2.43 -6.74 8.79
C LEU A 114 -2.97 -7.73 9.84
N GLU A 115 -2.58 -7.58 11.10
CA GLU A 115 -3.06 -8.39 12.22
C GLU A 115 -4.58 -8.22 12.43
N ALA A 116 -5.07 -6.98 12.43
CA ALA A 116 -6.51 -6.68 12.55
C ALA A 116 -7.32 -7.33 11.42
N ALA A 117 -6.77 -7.34 10.21
CA ALA A 117 -7.38 -7.98 9.04
C ALA A 117 -7.20 -9.52 9.01
N GLY A 118 -6.45 -10.11 9.92
CA GLY A 118 -6.14 -11.55 9.96
C GLY A 118 -5.36 -12.03 8.73
N LEU A 119 -4.46 -11.17 8.20
CA LEU A 119 -3.61 -11.44 7.05
C LEU A 119 -2.21 -11.89 7.46
N PRO A 120 -1.52 -12.72 6.66
CA PRO A 120 -0.13 -13.09 6.93
C PRO A 120 0.79 -11.88 6.75
N ILE A 121 1.81 -11.78 7.61
CA ILE A 121 2.85 -10.75 7.55
C ILE A 121 4.08 -11.37 6.91
N PRO A 122 4.58 -10.83 5.77
CA PRO A 122 5.79 -11.34 5.14
C PRO A 122 7.02 -11.05 6.01
N LYS A 123 8.04 -11.90 5.88
CA LYS A 123 9.31 -11.69 6.59
C LYS A 123 9.97 -10.36 6.18
N GLU A 124 9.92 -10.04 4.89
CA GLU A 124 10.58 -8.90 4.25
C GLU A 124 9.60 -7.71 4.03
N LEU A 125 8.72 -7.44 5.00
CA LEU A 125 7.83 -6.27 4.95
C LEU A 125 8.63 -4.99 4.79
N VAL A 126 8.33 -4.20 3.74
CA VAL A 126 8.88 -2.86 3.52
C VAL A 126 7.88 -1.82 4.05
N THR A 127 8.36 -0.92 4.89
CA THR A 127 7.56 0.13 5.54
C THR A 127 8.04 1.52 5.15
N GLY A 128 7.28 2.55 5.50
CA GLY A 128 7.67 3.94 5.25
C GLY A 128 9.01 4.33 5.86
N ASP A 129 9.41 3.69 6.98
CA ASP A 129 10.64 3.99 7.71
C ASP A 129 11.88 3.28 7.10
N ASP A 130 11.68 2.28 6.23
CA ASP A 130 12.78 1.53 5.62
C ASP A 130 13.39 2.25 4.40
N VAL A 131 12.76 3.34 3.94
CA VAL A 131 13.16 4.07 2.74
C VAL A 131 13.38 5.54 3.02
N GLN A 132 14.34 6.15 2.31
CA GLN A 132 14.58 7.58 2.43
C GLN A 132 13.41 8.40 1.88
N ARG A 133 12.86 7.99 0.73
CA ARG A 133 11.76 8.66 0.03
C ARG A 133 10.60 7.70 -0.13
N GLY A 134 9.45 8.07 0.42
CA GLY A 134 8.20 7.32 0.23
C GLY A 134 7.59 7.53 -1.16
N LYS A 135 6.51 6.81 -1.47
CA LYS A 135 5.71 7.02 -2.67
C LYS A 135 5.33 8.50 -2.84
N PRO A 136 5.48 9.12 -4.02
CA PRO A 136 5.59 8.49 -5.34
C PRO A 136 7.03 8.14 -5.79
N PHE A 137 8.06 8.29 -4.97
CA PHE A 137 9.41 7.85 -5.35
C PHE A 137 9.51 6.32 -5.43
N PRO A 138 10.42 5.78 -6.27
CA PRO A 138 10.51 4.33 -6.54
C PRO A 138 11.08 3.50 -5.40
N ASP A 139 11.67 4.13 -4.39
CA ASP A 139 12.46 3.51 -3.33
C ASP A 139 11.76 2.31 -2.66
N PRO A 140 10.43 2.37 -2.32
CA PRO A 140 9.76 1.24 -1.66
C PRO A 140 9.71 -0.03 -2.52
N TYR A 141 9.41 0.10 -3.81
CA TYR A 141 9.32 -1.06 -4.70
C TYR A 141 10.68 -1.58 -5.15
N LEU A 142 11.68 -0.69 -5.31
CA LEU A 142 13.08 -1.09 -5.50
C LEU A 142 13.58 -1.90 -4.31
N LEU A 143 13.28 -1.46 -3.08
CA LEU A 143 13.66 -2.18 -1.87
C LEU A 143 12.92 -3.52 -1.76
N GLY A 144 11.62 -3.56 -2.06
CA GLY A 144 10.82 -4.78 -2.05
C GLY A 144 11.36 -5.84 -3.00
N ALA A 145 11.64 -5.48 -4.26
CA ALA A 145 12.24 -6.38 -5.25
C ALA A 145 13.63 -6.87 -4.80
N LYS A 146 14.49 -5.96 -4.33
CA LYS A 146 15.82 -6.27 -3.80
C LYS A 146 15.76 -7.27 -2.62
N ASN A 147 14.85 -7.07 -1.66
CA ASN A 147 14.72 -7.93 -0.48
C ASN A 147 14.31 -9.36 -0.86
N LEU A 148 13.53 -9.52 -1.93
CA LEU A 148 13.15 -10.82 -2.50
C LEU A 148 14.23 -11.41 -3.41
N GLY A 149 15.23 -10.63 -3.84
CA GLY A 149 16.31 -11.07 -4.71
C GLY A 149 15.96 -11.09 -6.20
N PHE A 150 14.96 -10.29 -6.62
CA PHE A 150 14.53 -10.20 -8.02
C PHE A 150 14.81 -8.81 -8.61
N ASP A 151 14.96 -8.76 -9.92
CA ASP A 151 14.99 -7.51 -10.65
C ASP A 151 13.57 -6.91 -10.70
N PRO A 152 13.40 -5.57 -10.59
CA PRO A 152 12.07 -4.94 -10.64
C PRO A 152 11.25 -5.33 -11.87
N GLN A 153 11.88 -5.43 -13.04
CA GLN A 153 11.23 -5.83 -14.31
C GLN A 153 10.58 -7.22 -14.26
N ASP A 154 11.00 -8.08 -13.33
CA ASP A 154 10.44 -9.43 -13.14
C ASP A 154 9.36 -9.46 -12.04
N CYS A 155 9.04 -8.30 -11.47
CA CYS A 155 8.04 -8.14 -10.42
C CYS A 155 6.73 -7.55 -10.96
N VAL A 156 5.62 -7.94 -10.33
CA VAL A 156 4.30 -7.33 -10.52
C VAL A 156 3.92 -6.58 -9.25
N VAL A 157 3.45 -5.33 -9.38
CA VAL A 157 2.96 -4.50 -8.27
C VAL A 157 1.43 -4.43 -8.30
N PHE A 158 0.81 -4.53 -7.11
CA PHE A 158 -0.60 -4.26 -6.89
C PHE A 158 -0.76 -2.97 -6.08
N GLU A 159 -1.53 -2.00 -6.60
CA GLU A 159 -1.66 -0.65 -6.06
C GLU A 159 -3.06 -0.04 -6.25
N ASP A 160 -3.53 0.78 -5.30
CA ASP A 160 -4.83 1.45 -5.42
C ASP A 160 -4.72 2.96 -5.71
N ALA A 161 -3.56 3.57 -5.39
CA ALA A 161 -3.35 5.00 -5.36
C ALA A 161 -2.39 5.49 -6.48
N GLU A 162 -2.64 6.70 -7.00
CA GLU A 162 -1.82 7.33 -8.05
C GLU A 162 -0.33 7.41 -7.64
N ALA A 163 -0.05 7.82 -6.39
CA ALA A 163 1.33 7.93 -5.90
C ALA A 163 2.08 6.59 -5.90
N GLY A 164 1.40 5.50 -5.57
CA GLY A 164 2.01 4.17 -5.59
C GLY A 164 2.17 3.62 -7.00
N VAL A 165 1.22 3.88 -7.90
CA VAL A 165 1.35 3.52 -9.32
C VAL A 165 2.56 4.23 -9.95
N ILE A 166 2.72 5.54 -9.71
CA ILE A 166 3.91 6.28 -10.17
C ILE A 166 5.18 5.67 -9.58
N SER A 167 5.20 5.37 -8.28
CA SER A 167 6.34 4.73 -7.61
C SER A 167 6.72 3.39 -8.26
N ALA A 168 5.74 2.56 -8.61
CA ALA A 168 5.96 1.28 -9.25
C ALA A 168 6.49 1.43 -10.69
N ILE A 169 5.93 2.33 -11.47
CA ILE A 169 6.39 2.64 -12.84
C ILE A 169 7.84 3.15 -12.80
N ASP A 170 8.14 4.11 -11.91
CA ASP A 170 9.48 4.69 -11.78
C ASP A 170 10.51 3.67 -11.24
N ALA A 171 10.05 2.65 -10.50
CA ALA A 171 10.89 1.53 -10.09
C ALA A 171 11.22 0.57 -11.25
N GLY A 172 10.55 0.69 -12.39
CA GLY A 172 10.76 -0.17 -13.56
C GLY A 172 10.21 -1.58 -13.39
N VAL A 173 9.11 -1.74 -12.65
CA VAL A 173 8.47 -3.07 -12.50
C VAL A 173 7.85 -3.54 -13.81
N GLY A 174 7.76 -4.84 -13.99
CA GLY A 174 7.30 -5.45 -15.25
C GLY A 174 5.81 -5.23 -15.52
N LEU A 175 4.98 -5.09 -14.47
CA LEU A 175 3.55 -4.87 -14.61
C LEU A 175 3.00 -4.16 -13.36
N VAL A 176 2.12 -3.17 -13.56
CA VAL A 176 1.38 -2.51 -12.48
C VAL A 176 -0.11 -2.82 -12.59
N ILE A 177 -0.65 -3.46 -11.57
CA ILE A 177 -2.06 -3.80 -11.46
C ILE A 177 -2.73 -2.85 -10.47
N GLY A 178 -3.59 -2.00 -11.00
CA GLY A 178 -4.43 -1.15 -10.18
C GLY A 178 -5.55 -1.93 -9.50
N VAL A 179 -5.82 -1.67 -8.22
CA VAL A 179 -6.89 -2.32 -7.46
C VAL A 179 -7.97 -1.29 -7.10
N GLY A 180 -9.22 -1.64 -7.40
CA GLY A 180 -10.38 -0.80 -7.08
C GLY A 180 -10.58 0.39 -8.02
N LYS A 181 -11.67 1.13 -7.77
CA LYS A 181 -12.12 2.21 -8.67
C LYS A 181 -11.19 3.42 -8.74
N LYS A 182 -10.45 3.70 -7.67
CA LYS A 182 -9.51 4.84 -7.64
C LYS A 182 -8.41 4.66 -8.69
N ALA A 183 -7.91 3.43 -8.84
CA ALA A 183 -6.86 3.09 -9.79
C ALA A 183 -7.25 3.26 -11.27
N LEU A 184 -8.54 3.37 -11.61
CA LEU A 184 -9.00 3.68 -12.99
C LEU A 184 -8.49 5.03 -13.51
N LYS A 185 -8.10 5.92 -12.62
CA LYS A 185 -7.58 7.26 -12.96
C LYS A 185 -6.05 7.32 -13.03
N SER A 186 -5.37 6.24 -12.68
CA SER A 186 -3.91 6.12 -12.71
C SER A 186 -3.42 5.50 -14.02
N ASP A 187 -2.12 5.48 -14.21
CA ASP A 187 -1.43 4.88 -15.36
C ASP A 187 -1.10 3.39 -15.14
N ALA A 188 -1.80 2.71 -14.22
CA ALA A 188 -1.67 1.26 -14.07
C ALA A 188 -1.98 0.52 -15.37
N ASP A 189 -1.24 -0.54 -15.71
CA ASP A 189 -1.38 -1.29 -16.97
C ASP A 189 -2.74 -1.99 -17.06
N ILE A 190 -3.20 -2.54 -15.93
CA ILE A 190 -4.47 -3.27 -15.77
C ILE A 190 -5.14 -2.77 -14.51
N VAL A 191 -6.46 -2.71 -14.50
CA VAL A 191 -7.22 -2.40 -13.28
C VAL A 191 -8.19 -3.54 -12.99
N VAL A 192 -8.12 -4.05 -11.75
CA VAL A 192 -9.02 -5.07 -11.22
C VAL A 192 -9.89 -4.47 -10.10
N LYS A 193 -11.06 -5.05 -9.91
CA LYS A 193 -12.00 -4.63 -8.86
C LYS A 193 -11.49 -5.00 -7.46
N GLU A 194 -10.91 -6.18 -7.33
CA GLU A 194 -10.52 -6.85 -6.09
C GLU A 194 -9.53 -7.99 -6.41
N LEU A 195 -9.07 -8.74 -5.41
CA LEU A 195 -8.08 -9.81 -5.61
C LEU A 195 -8.69 -11.22 -5.74
N THR A 196 -10.02 -11.34 -5.73
CA THR A 196 -10.71 -12.65 -5.75
C THR A 196 -10.37 -13.47 -6.99
N GLY A 197 -9.88 -14.69 -6.77
CA GLY A 197 -9.56 -15.63 -7.84
C GLY A 197 -8.25 -15.37 -8.58
N ILE A 198 -7.47 -14.37 -8.17
CA ILE A 198 -6.09 -14.22 -8.63
C ILE A 198 -5.27 -15.37 -8.07
N THR A 199 -4.42 -15.98 -8.90
CA THR A 199 -3.49 -17.04 -8.48
C THR A 199 -2.10 -16.79 -9.05
N PHE A 200 -1.07 -17.28 -8.33
CA PHE A 200 0.32 -17.21 -8.74
C PHE A 200 1.03 -18.49 -8.33
N ASP A 201 1.67 -19.18 -9.25
CA ASP A 201 2.36 -20.46 -8.99
C ASP A 201 3.87 -20.31 -8.73
N GLY A 202 4.39 -19.11 -8.87
CA GLY A 202 5.82 -18.75 -8.76
C GLY A 202 6.47 -18.37 -10.10
N GLU A 203 5.76 -18.53 -11.22
CA GLU A 203 6.22 -18.19 -12.57
C GLU A 203 5.13 -17.50 -13.39
N GLU A 204 3.86 -17.85 -13.20
CA GLU A 204 2.74 -17.33 -13.94
C GLU A 204 1.67 -16.75 -13.00
N LEU A 205 1.34 -15.47 -13.18
CA LEU A 205 0.23 -14.78 -12.53
C LEU A 205 -1.03 -14.91 -13.41
N PHE A 206 -2.10 -15.46 -12.85
CA PHE A 206 -3.41 -15.52 -13.50
C PHE A 206 -4.38 -14.52 -12.88
N ILE A 207 -5.03 -13.72 -13.72
CA ILE A 207 -6.09 -12.76 -13.35
C ILE A 207 -7.39 -13.16 -14.05
N PRO A 208 -8.48 -13.45 -13.30
CA PRO A 208 -9.79 -13.74 -13.90
C PRO A 208 -10.35 -12.52 -14.61
N ASP A 209 -10.97 -12.75 -15.79
CA ASP A 209 -11.62 -11.67 -16.54
C ASP A 209 -12.82 -11.07 -15.76
N SER A 210 -13.44 -11.84 -14.87
CA SER A 210 -14.62 -11.42 -14.08
C SER A 210 -14.35 -10.27 -13.10
N ILE A 211 -13.09 -10.05 -12.70
CA ILE A 211 -12.70 -8.94 -11.80
C ILE A 211 -12.03 -7.79 -12.52
N ARG A 212 -11.78 -7.92 -13.83
CA ARG A 212 -11.10 -6.87 -14.61
C ARG A 212 -12.03 -5.69 -14.87
N MET A 213 -11.49 -4.47 -14.71
CA MET A 213 -12.18 -3.21 -14.95
C MET A 213 -11.60 -2.45 -16.16
N ARG A 214 -10.30 -2.62 -16.42
CA ARG A 214 -9.57 -2.08 -17.58
C ARG A 214 -8.46 -3.03 -17.99
#